data_22c0e5a0961a5eb2234b2e30cea772a8
#
_entry.id   22c0e5a0961a5eb2234b2e30cea772a8
#
_cell.length_a   1.000
_cell.length_b   1.000
_cell.length_c   1.000
_cell.angle_alpha   90.00
_cell.angle_beta   90.00
_cell.angle_gamma   90.00
#
_symmetry.space_group_name_H-M   'P 1'
#
loop_
_entity.id
_entity.type
_entity.pdbx_description
1 polymer ?
#
loop_
_entity_poly.entity_id
_entity_poly.type
_entity_poly.pdbx_seq_one_letter_code
_entity_poly.pdbx_strand_id
1 'polypeptide(L)'
;MTLEWNMGFIRSIYATWDAPYADLLLKRFGLRAERKMKGFSHGERVKAALLLALARRPRLLVLDEPTTGLDPVARHEILRELTAAMADEECSILFSSHNTQDVEQISDQITFIDRGRIIDSYDKETYLDRWRRLRLEVPAGITVPALRGVIAVEQQGRIAIATANAFEADLPNAYERTGARVQRVENMTLEEIFVANVEHSREEVNA
;
A
#
# COMPACT_ATOMS: atom_id res chain seq x y z
N MET A 1 14.68 -23.53 20.36
CA MET A 1 14.50 -24.41 19.18
C MET A 1 15.24 -23.79 18.00
N THR A 2 15.80 -24.58 17.09
CA THR A 2 16.42 -24.12 15.84
C THR A 2 15.36 -23.88 14.79
N LEU A 3 15.71 -23.18 13.70
CA LEU A 3 14.79 -23.00 12.57
C LEU A 3 14.49 -24.36 11.91
N GLU A 4 15.48 -25.24 11.76
CA GLU A 4 15.30 -26.59 11.24
C GLU A 4 14.27 -27.39 12.05
N TRP A 5 14.31 -27.30 13.39
CA TRP A 5 13.32 -27.95 14.24
C TRP A 5 11.91 -27.43 13.94
N ASN A 6 11.73 -26.11 13.77
CA ASN A 6 10.44 -25.51 13.44
C ASN A 6 9.96 -25.95 12.04
N MET A 7 10.86 -26.00 11.06
CA MET A 7 10.53 -26.51 9.72
C MET A 7 10.08 -27.97 9.78
N GLY A 8 10.80 -28.82 10.53
CA GLY A 8 10.41 -30.22 10.75
C GLY A 8 9.07 -30.38 11.44
N PHE A 9 8.80 -29.56 12.45
CA PHE A 9 7.51 -29.53 13.14
C PHE A 9 6.35 -29.13 12.22
N ILE A 10 6.49 -28.05 11.47
CA ILE A 10 5.46 -27.59 10.51
C ILE A 10 5.25 -28.65 9.42
N ARG A 11 6.33 -29.23 8.88
CA ARG A 11 6.26 -30.32 7.90
C ARG A 11 5.47 -31.54 8.42
N SER A 12 5.57 -31.85 9.71
CA SER A 12 4.84 -32.99 10.28
C SER A 12 3.31 -32.78 10.36
N ILE A 13 2.87 -31.52 10.33
CA ILE A 13 1.45 -31.14 10.47
C ILE A 13 0.81 -30.88 9.09
N TYR A 14 1.56 -30.26 8.17
CA TYR A 14 1.02 -29.83 6.88
C TYR A 14 1.52 -30.72 5.75
N ALA A 15 0.60 -31.50 5.16
CA ALA A 15 0.90 -32.37 4.03
C ALA A 15 1.33 -31.61 2.76
N THR A 16 0.96 -30.32 2.67
CA THR A 16 1.29 -29.42 1.55
C THR A 16 2.69 -28.79 1.68
N TRP A 17 3.50 -29.19 2.70
CA TRP A 17 4.85 -28.64 2.88
C TRP A 17 5.74 -28.90 1.69
N ASP A 18 6.21 -27.82 1.07
CA ASP A 18 7.14 -27.83 -0.07
C ASP A 18 8.60 -27.68 0.43
N ALA A 19 9.28 -28.82 0.61
CA ALA A 19 10.65 -28.83 1.10
C ALA A 19 11.63 -28.16 0.13
N PRO A 20 11.58 -28.37 -1.20
CA PRO A 20 12.41 -27.64 -2.17
C PRO A 20 12.22 -26.12 -2.08
N TYR A 21 11.00 -25.64 -1.92
CA TYR A 21 10.73 -24.22 -1.78
C TYR A 21 11.23 -23.65 -0.45
N ALA A 22 11.09 -24.40 0.65
CA ALA A 22 11.68 -24.02 1.95
C ALA A 22 13.20 -23.85 1.86
N ASP A 23 13.89 -24.78 1.18
CA ASP A 23 15.36 -24.72 0.97
C ASP A 23 15.75 -23.53 0.08
N LEU A 24 14.93 -23.20 -0.92
CA LEU A 24 15.12 -22.01 -1.74
C LEU A 24 14.98 -20.73 -0.91
N LEU A 25 13.94 -20.63 -0.07
CA LEU A 25 13.71 -19.47 0.80
C LEU A 25 14.82 -19.33 1.87
N LEU A 26 15.32 -20.44 2.45
CA LEU A 26 16.49 -20.40 3.33
C LEU A 26 17.68 -19.71 2.67
N LYS A 27 17.99 -20.08 1.43
CA LYS A 27 19.09 -19.48 0.66
C LYS A 27 18.84 -18.02 0.34
N ARG A 28 17.64 -17.68 -0.15
CA ARG A 28 17.28 -16.30 -0.54
C ARG A 28 17.30 -15.34 0.65
N PHE A 29 16.83 -15.78 1.81
CA PHE A 29 16.81 -14.99 3.03
C PHE A 29 18.14 -15.02 3.82
N GLY A 30 19.13 -15.80 3.38
CA GLY A 30 20.40 -15.94 4.06
C GLY A 30 20.28 -16.54 5.47
N LEU A 31 19.25 -17.34 5.71
CA LEU A 31 18.99 -17.96 7.01
C LEU A 31 19.81 -19.25 7.17
N ARG A 32 20.21 -19.53 8.41
CA ARG A 32 20.88 -20.78 8.79
C ARG A 32 19.92 -21.63 9.61
N ALA A 33 19.57 -22.80 9.09
CA ALA A 33 18.58 -23.69 9.69
C ALA A 33 18.97 -24.17 11.10
N GLU A 34 20.27 -24.36 11.36
CA GLU A 34 20.81 -24.87 12.62
C GLU A 34 20.81 -23.82 13.74
N ARG A 35 20.69 -22.53 13.39
CA ARG A 35 20.68 -21.45 14.40
C ARG A 35 19.41 -21.47 15.24
N LYS A 36 19.54 -21.23 16.53
CA LYS A 36 18.43 -21.05 17.45
C LYS A 36 17.71 -19.73 17.12
N MET A 37 16.40 -19.77 16.91
CA MET A 37 15.59 -18.58 16.57
C MET A 37 15.61 -17.49 17.66
N LYS A 38 15.92 -17.85 18.92
CA LYS A 38 16.11 -16.86 20.01
C LYS A 38 17.23 -15.85 19.70
N GLY A 39 18.23 -16.25 18.91
CA GLY A 39 19.37 -15.40 18.53
C GLY A 39 19.17 -14.68 17.19
N PHE A 40 17.99 -14.72 16.58
CA PHE A 40 17.71 -14.03 15.33
C PHE A 40 17.48 -12.54 15.58
N SER A 41 17.95 -11.70 14.65
CA SER A 41 17.54 -10.30 14.54
C SER A 41 16.04 -10.18 14.26
N HIS A 42 15.50 -8.97 14.33
CA HIS A 42 14.10 -8.77 13.97
C HIS A 42 13.84 -9.20 12.52
N GLY A 43 14.65 -8.75 11.58
CA GLY A 43 14.53 -9.14 10.16
C GLY A 43 14.68 -10.64 9.92
N GLU A 44 15.63 -11.30 10.58
CA GLU A 44 15.77 -12.76 10.48
C GLU A 44 14.53 -13.50 11.01
N ARG A 45 13.88 -12.99 12.08
CA ARG A 45 12.63 -13.56 12.61
C ARG A 45 11.48 -13.43 11.62
N VAL A 46 11.30 -12.25 11.02
CA VAL A 46 10.27 -12.01 10.01
C VAL A 46 10.48 -12.91 8.80
N LYS A 47 11.72 -12.98 8.28
CA LYS A 47 12.09 -13.87 7.16
C LYS A 47 11.82 -15.35 7.49
N ALA A 48 12.16 -15.78 8.70
CA ALA A 48 11.91 -17.17 9.13
C ALA A 48 10.41 -17.46 9.25
N ALA A 49 9.62 -16.55 9.80
CA ALA A 49 8.16 -16.67 9.88
C ALA A 49 7.53 -16.76 8.48
N LEU A 50 7.97 -15.89 7.56
CA LEU A 50 7.49 -15.90 6.18
C LEU A 50 7.87 -17.19 5.45
N LEU A 51 9.11 -17.70 5.62
CA LEU A 51 9.53 -18.99 5.10
C LEU A 51 8.59 -20.10 5.58
N LEU A 52 8.34 -20.18 6.90
CA LEU A 52 7.47 -21.20 7.48
C LEU A 52 6.03 -21.11 6.97
N ALA A 53 5.55 -19.91 6.67
CA ALA A 53 4.22 -19.70 6.12
C ALA A 53 4.13 -20.07 4.63
N LEU A 54 5.06 -19.59 3.81
CA LEU A 54 5.06 -19.78 2.36
C LEU A 54 5.37 -21.21 1.94
N ALA A 55 6.28 -21.91 2.67
CA ALA A 55 6.61 -23.30 2.36
C ALA A 55 5.45 -24.28 2.57
N ARG A 56 4.37 -23.83 3.19
CA ARG A 56 3.11 -24.60 3.31
C ARG A 56 2.23 -24.51 2.06
N ARG A 57 2.60 -23.70 1.06
CA ARG A 57 1.78 -23.39 -0.12
C ARG A 57 0.35 -23.00 0.26
N PRO A 58 0.17 -21.92 1.05
CA PRO A 58 -1.16 -21.49 1.47
C PRO A 58 -1.92 -20.87 0.29
N ARG A 59 -3.24 -21.11 0.23
CA ARG A 59 -4.13 -20.40 -0.72
C ARG A 59 -4.44 -18.98 -0.27
N LEU A 60 -4.34 -18.71 1.02
CA LEU A 60 -4.49 -17.38 1.62
C LEU A 60 -3.41 -17.17 2.66
N LEU A 61 -2.68 -16.08 2.52
CA LEU A 61 -1.71 -15.58 3.49
C LEU A 61 -2.21 -14.28 4.09
N VAL A 62 -2.33 -14.22 5.41
CA VAL A 62 -2.75 -13.01 6.14
C VAL A 62 -1.57 -12.51 6.94
N LEU A 63 -1.17 -11.27 6.70
CA LEU A 63 0.01 -10.64 7.29
C LEU A 63 -0.37 -9.31 7.94
N ASP A 64 0.06 -9.12 9.17
CA ASP A 64 -0.09 -7.86 9.88
C ASP A 64 1.25 -7.17 9.97
N GLU A 65 1.38 -6.00 9.31
CA GLU A 65 2.58 -5.16 9.27
C GLU A 65 3.89 -5.94 8.95
N PRO A 66 3.96 -6.70 7.84
CA PRO A 66 5.06 -7.66 7.60
C PRO A 66 6.42 -7.00 7.39
N THR A 67 6.47 -5.70 7.14
CA THR A 67 7.70 -4.95 6.83
C THR A 67 8.12 -3.96 7.90
N THR A 68 7.29 -3.81 8.94
CA THR A 68 7.52 -2.82 10.00
C THR A 68 8.79 -3.12 10.78
N GLY A 69 9.63 -2.09 10.97
CA GLY A 69 10.90 -2.20 11.71
C GLY A 69 12.01 -2.95 11.00
N LEU A 70 11.85 -3.24 9.71
CA LEU A 70 12.90 -3.81 8.87
C LEU A 70 13.81 -2.72 8.29
N ASP A 71 15.09 -3.06 8.11
CA ASP A 71 15.96 -2.25 7.28
C ASP A 71 15.55 -2.32 5.79
N PRO A 72 15.96 -1.37 4.95
CA PRO A 72 15.54 -1.32 3.54
C PRO A 72 15.85 -2.59 2.73
N VAL A 73 16.94 -3.30 3.06
CA VAL A 73 17.33 -4.52 2.34
C VAL A 73 16.39 -5.66 2.70
N ALA A 74 16.20 -5.89 4.00
CA ALA A 74 15.29 -6.92 4.50
C ALA A 74 13.85 -6.69 4.01
N ARG A 75 13.38 -5.41 4.03
CA ARG A 75 12.07 -5.02 3.50
C ARG A 75 11.93 -5.37 2.02
N HIS A 76 12.91 -5.00 1.20
CA HIS A 76 12.89 -5.32 -0.24
C HIS A 76 12.84 -6.83 -0.50
N GLU A 77 13.60 -7.62 0.26
CA GLU A 77 13.59 -9.09 0.15
C GLU A 77 12.23 -9.69 0.49
N ILE A 78 11.57 -9.20 1.55
CA ILE A 78 10.21 -9.64 1.93
C ILE A 78 9.20 -9.31 0.81
N LEU A 79 9.16 -8.06 0.35
CA LEU A 79 8.22 -7.64 -0.70
C LEU A 79 8.42 -8.44 -1.99
N ARG A 80 9.67 -8.69 -2.38
CA ARG A 80 9.98 -9.52 -3.55
C ARG A 80 9.45 -10.95 -3.42
N GLU A 81 9.60 -11.57 -2.25
CA GLU A 81 9.09 -12.94 -2.05
C GLU A 81 7.55 -12.98 -1.97
N LEU A 82 6.91 -11.93 -1.43
CA LEU A 82 5.44 -11.81 -1.46
C LEU A 82 4.94 -11.67 -2.90
N THR A 83 5.57 -10.80 -3.70
CA THR A 83 5.23 -10.66 -5.13
C THR A 83 5.41 -11.98 -5.89
N ALA A 84 6.51 -12.71 -5.62
CA ALA A 84 6.75 -14.01 -6.23
C ALA A 84 5.69 -15.06 -5.83
N ALA A 85 5.21 -15.02 -4.59
CA ALA A 85 4.17 -15.94 -4.12
C ALA A 85 2.80 -15.65 -4.76
N MET A 86 2.48 -14.38 -5.07
CA MET A 86 1.26 -14.00 -5.78
C MET A 86 1.28 -14.37 -7.27
N ALA A 87 2.46 -14.35 -7.89
CA ALA A 87 2.60 -14.69 -9.31
C ALA A 87 2.20 -16.16 -9.65
N ASP A 88 2.10 -17.00 -8.65
CA ASP A 88 1.67 -18.41 -8.79
C ASP A 88 0.14 -18.58 -8.89
N GLU A 89 -0.63 -17.47 -8.91
CA GLU A 89 -2.11 -17.38 -9.00
C GLU A 89 -2.88 -18.27 -7.99
N GLU A 90 -2.21 -19.16 -7.27
CA GLU A 90 -2.82 -20.04 -6.27
C GLU A 90 -2.84 -19.42 -4.86
N CYS A 91 -2.09 -18.32 -4.64
CA CYS A 91 -1.96 -17.67 -3.34
C CYS A 91 -2.50 -16.23 -3.38
N SER A 92 -3.52 -15.97 -2.58
CA SER A 92 -3.96 -14.60 -2.29
C SER A 92 -3.29 -14.10 -1.01
N ILE A 93 -2.90 -12.84 -1.01
CA ILE A 93 -2.26 -12.20 0.16
C ILE A 93 -3.13 -11.04 0.64
N LEU A 94 -3.52 -11.08 1.89
CA LEU A 94 -4.11 -9.97 2.62
C LEU A 94 -3.07 -9.45 3.61
N PHE A 95 -2.63 -8.22 3.46
CA PHE A 95 -1.70 -7.63 4.41
C PHE A 95 -2.13 -6.23 4.86
N SER A 96 -1.90 -5.92 6.12
CA SER A 96 -2.00 -4.56 6.64
C SER A 96 -0.66 -3.87 6.54
N SER A 97 -0.65 -2.57 6.26
CA SER A 97 0.55 -1.73 6.36
C SER A 97 0.17 -0.27 6.56
N HIS A 98 0.93 0.43 7.38
CA HIS A 98 0.91 1.89 7.44
C HIS A 98 1.90 2.52 6.46
N ASN A 99 2.70 1.69 5.77
CA ASN A 99 3.63 2.13 4.74
C ASN A 99 2.96 2.05 3.36
N THR A 100 2.49 3.18 2.90
CA THR A 100 1.79 3.30 1.61
C THR A 100 2.64 2.89 0.42
N GLN A 101 3.97 3.02 0.50
CA GLN A 101 4.89 2.60 -0.57
C GLN A 101 4.90 1.08 -0.74
N ASP A 102 4.81 0.29 0.35
CA ASP A 102 4.71 -1.17 0.25
C ASP A 102 3.40 -1.57 -0.41
N VAL A 103 2.30 -0.91 0.01
CA VAL A 103 0.97 -1.15 -0.57
C VAL A 103 0.97 -0.80 -2.06
N GLU A 104 1.49 0.36 -2.44
CA GLU A 104 1.57 0.79 -3.83
C GLU A 104 2.39 -0.18 -4.70
N GLN A 105 3.47 -0.74 -4.13
CA GLN A 105 4.38 -1.63 -4.85
C GLN A 105 3.77 -3.00 -5.16
N ILE A 106 3.03 -3.63 -4.22
CA ILE A 106 2.66 -5.04 -4.35
C ILE A 106 1.16 -5.32 -4.36
N SER A 107 0.28 -4.35 -4.03
CA SER A 107 -1.16 -4.62 -3.99
C SER A 107 -1.82 -4.44 -5.35
N ASP A 108 -2.88 -5.23 -5.59
CA ASP A 108 -3.82 -5.04 -6.69
C ASP A 108 -5.06 -4.28 -6.23
N GLN A 109 -5.47 -4.50 -4.97
CA GLN A 109 -6.60 -3.83 -4.34
C GLN A 109 -6.17 -3.11 -3.06
N ILE A 110 -6.79 -1.97 -2.79
CA ILE A 110 -6.51 -1.14 -1.63
C ILE A 110 -7.80 -0.89 -0.87
N THR A 111 -7.71 -1.03 0.46
CA THR A 111 -8.79 -0.68 1.37
C THR A 111 -8.25 0.24 2.46
N PHE A 112 -8.80 1.43 2.58
CA PHE A 112 -8.46 2.36 3.66
C PHE A 112 -9.37 2.19 4.87
N ILE A 113 -8.75 2.18 6.03
CA ILE A 113 -9.44 2.07 7.31
C ILE A 113 -9.03 3.25 8.20
N ASP A 114 -10.00 4.02 8.69
CA ASP A 114 -9.80 5.02 9.75
C ASP A 114 -10.77 4.76 10.90
N ARG A 115 -10.27 4.76 12.13
CA ARG A 115 -11.05 4.58 13.37
C ARG A 115 -11.98 3.36 13.34
N GLY A 116 -11.53 2.25 12.76
CA GLY A 116 -12.26 1.00 12.67
C GLY A 116 -13.37 0.98 11.61
N ARG A 117 -13.40 1.96 10.71
CA ARG A 117 -14.34 2.01 9.56
C ARG A 117 -13.59 1.96 8.25
N ILE A 118 -14.14 1.23 7.30
CA ILE A 118 -13.67 1.28 5.91
C ILE A 118 -14.16 2.61 5.34
N ILE A 119 -13.22 3.45 4.90
CA ILE A 119 -13.51 4.72 4.24
C ILE A 119 -13.55 4.57 2.72
N ASP A 120 -12.71 3.67 2.18
CA ASP A 120 -12.67 3.46 0.74
C ASP A 120 -12.08 2.08 0.42
N SER A 121 -12.48 1.47 -0.72
CA SER A 121 -11.96 0.17 -1.17
C SER A 121 -12.10 0.06 -2.69
N TYR A 122 -10.97 -0.06 -3.40
CA TYR A 122 -10.91 -0.08 -4.85
C TYR A 122 -9.74 -0.91 -5.38
N ASP A 123 -9.83 -1.26 -6.67
CA ASP A 123 -8.69 -1.60 -7.49
C ASP A 123 -7.66 -0.46 -7.50
N LYS A 124 -6.37 -0.79 -7.32
CA LYS A 124 -5.31 0.20 -7.15
C LYS A 124 -5.18 1.15 -8.35
N GLU A 125 -5.17 0.63 -9.57
CA GLU A 125 -4.96 1.44 -10.76
C GLU A 125 -6.13 2.41 -10.96
N THR A 126 -7.34 1.90 -10.88
CA THR A 126 -8.57 2.70 -10.92
C THR A 126 -8.58 3.77 -9.82
N TYR A 127 -8.09 3.40 -8.63
CA TYR A 127 -8.06 4.31 -7.50
C TYR A 127 -7.07 5.45 -7.72
N LEU A 128 -5.83 5.14 -8.12
CA LEU A 128 -4.80 6.14 -8.41
C LEU A 128 -5.20 7.05 -9.58
N ASP A 129 -5.94 6.54 -10.57
CA ASP A 129 -6.38 7.32 -11.72
C ASP A 129 -7.49 8.33 -11.39
N ARG A 130 -8.29 8.07 -10.38
CA ARG A 130 -9.37 8.98 -9.94
C ARG A 130 -8.84 10.22 -9.21
N TRP A 131 -7.65 10.16 -8.64
CA TRP A 131 -7.10 11.21 -7.80
C TRP A 131 -6.11 12.07 -8.56
N ARG A 132 -6.36 13.36 -8.58
CA ARG A 132 -5.47 14.35 -9.21
C ARG A 132 -5.41 15.61 -8.35
N ARG A 133 -4.26 16.25 -8.40
CA ARG A 133 -4.08 17.59 -7.85
C ARG A 133 -3.88 18.57 -9.00
N LEU A 134 -4.71 19.60 -9.06
CA LEU A 134 -4.63 20.65 -10.05
C LEU A 134 -4.04 21.91 -9.42
N ARG A 135 -2.95 22.41 -9.98
CA ARG A 135 -2.38 23.71 -9.62
C ARG A 135 -2.95 24.77 -10.56
N LEU A 136 -3.60 25.78 -9.97
CA LEU A 136 -4.32 26.80 -10.67
C LEU A 136 -3.68 28.17 -10.40
N GLU A 137 -3.55 28.99 -11.43
CA GLU A 137 -3.27 30.41 -11.30
C GLU A 137 -4.60 31.18 -11.38
N VAL A 138 -4.86 32.00 -10.37
CA VAL A 138 -6.14 32.70 -10.20
C VAL A 138 -5.92 34.21 -10.29
N PRO A 139 -6.70 34.94 -11.09
CA PRO A 139 -6.65 36.40 -11.10
C PRO A 139 -6.96 36.99 -9.72
N ALA A 140 -6.41 38.19 -9.45
CA ALA A 140 -6.65 38.86 -8.18
C ALA A 140 -8.15 39.14 -7.97
N GLY A 141 -8.64 38.84 -6.76
CA GLY A 141 -10.05 39.06 -6.38
C GLY A 141 -11.02 37.95 -6.81
N ILE A 142 -10.55 36.89 -7.44
CA ILE A 142 -11.37 35.72 -7.79
C ILE A 142 -11.12 34.63 -6.75
N THR A 143 -12.20 34.01 -6.27
CA THR A 143 -12.15 32.78 -5.46
C THR A 143 -12.55 31.59 -6.35
N VAL A 144 -11.72 30.56 -6.33
CA VAL A 144 -11.98 29.34 -7.12
C VAL A 144 -12.99 28.44 -6.39
N PRO A 145 -14.10 28.06 -7.03
CA PRO A 145 -15.06 27.17 -6.42
C PRO A 145 -14.56 25.70 -6.44
N ALA A 146 -15.05 24.91 -5.51
CA ALA A 146 -14.96 23.44 -5.64
C ALA A 146 -15.94 23.00 -6.74
N LEU A 147 -15.41 22.39 -7.80
CA LEU A 147 -16.22 21.82 -8.89
C LEU A 147 -16.58 20.37 -8.59
N ARG A 148 -17.48 19.79 -9.38
CA ARG A 148 -17.86 18.38 -9.24
C ARG A 148 -16.62 17.47 -9.30
N GLY A 149 -16.51 16.55 -8.36
CA GLY A 149 -15.37 15.62 -8.24
C GLY A 149 -14.14 16.23 -7.56
N VAL A 150 -14.26 17.47 -7.04
CA VAL A 150 -13.21 18.14 -6.25
C VAL A 150 -13.67 18.20 -4.80
N ILE A 151 -12.85 17.66 -3.90
CA ILE A 151 -13.14 17.56 -2.46
C ILE A 151 -12.53 18.71 -1.66
N ALA A 152 -11.48 19.33 -2.15
CA ALA A 152 -10.81 20.43 -1.47
C ALA A 152 -10.26 21.46 -2.47
N VAL A 153 -10.34 22.74 -2.12
CA VAL A 153 -9.67 23.83 -2.83
C VAL A 153 -8.97 24.71 -1.80
N GLU A 154 -7.65 24.75 -1.86
CA GLU A 154 -6.82 25.59 -1.02
C GLU A 154 -6.29 26.76 -1.85
N GLN A 155 -6.68 27.99 -1.53
CA GLN A 155 -6.25 29.17 -2.26
C GLN A 155 -5.39 30.08 -1.39
N GLN A 156 -4.19 30.38 -1.87
CA GLN A 156 -3.26 31.34 -1.27
C GLN A 156 -2.87 32.39 -2.29
N GLY A 157 -3.50 33.57 -2.19
CA GLY A 157 -3.29 34.68 -3.11
C GLY A 157 -3.71 34.33 -4.54
N ARG A 158 -2.74 34.25 -5.46
CA ARG A 158 -2.98 33.93 -6.88
C ARG A 158 -2.79 32.47 -7.22
N ILE A 159 -2.50 31.62 -6.28
CA ILE A 159 -2.33 30.19 -6.50
C ILE A 159 -3.42 29.46 -5.74
N ALA A 160 -4.10 28.53 -6.42
CA ALA A 160 -5.01 27.58 -5.80
C ALA A 160 -4.58 26.16 -6.14
N ILE A 161 -4.81 25.26 -5.18
CA ILE A 161 -4.62 23.84 -5.35
C ILE A 161 -5.98 23.17 -5.18
N ALA A 162 -6.46 22.50 -6.23
CA ALA A 162 -7.69 21.74 -6.20
C ALA A 162 -7.38 20.25 -6.14
N THR A 163 -7.93 19.55 -5.15
CA THR A 163 -7.78 18.10 -4.97
C THR A 163 -9.05 17.41 -5.44
N ALA A 164 -8.93 16.62 -6.50
CA ALA A 164 -10.04 15.86 -7.09
C ALA A 164 -9.94 14.39 -6.67
N ASN A 165 -11.06 13.81 -6.22
CA ASN A 165 -11.21 12.36 -5.94
C ASN A 165 -12.02 11.63 -7.03
N ALA A 166 -12.57 12.38 -7.98
CA ALA A 166 -13.25 11.86 -9.16
C ALA A 166 -12.85 12.72 -10.38
N PHE A 167 -11.58 12.62 -10.76
CA PHE A 167 -11.02 13.37 -11.87
C PHE A 167 -11.64 12.93 -13.20
N GLU A 168 -12.14 13.91 -13.94
CA GLU A 168 -12.59 13.75 -15.31
C GLU A 168 -11.73 14.61 -16.26
N ALA A 169 -11.52 14.15 -17.48
CA ALA A 169 -10.63 14.81 -18.45
C ALA A 169 -11.03 16.27 -18.78
N ASP A 170 -12.33 16.65 -18.60
CA ASP A 170 -12.81 18.01 -18.80
C ASP A 170 -12.62 18.93 -17.57
N LEU A 171 -12.21 18.40 -16.43
CA LEU A 171 -12.04 19.20 -15.21
C LEU A 171 -11.08 20.40 -15.38
N PRO A 172 -9.92 20.26 -16.06
CA PRO A 172 -9.05 21.40 -16.36
C PRO A 172 -9.78 22.49 -17.13
N ASN A 173 -10.51 22.16 -18.21
CA ASN A 173 -11.27 23.11 -19.00
C ASN A 173 -12.40 23.75 -18.16
N ALA A 174 -13.02 23.00 -17.27
CA ALA A 174 -14.03 23.52 -16.36
C ALA A 174 -13.46 24.62 -15.44
N TYR A 175 -12.25 24.45 -14.94
CA TYR A 175 -11.58 25.50 -14.18
C TYR A 175 -11.21 26.73 -15.04
N GLU A 176 -10.75 26.52 -16.28
CA GLU A 176 -10.46 27.64 -17.18
C GLU A 176 -11.71 28.48 -17.49
N ARG A 177 -12.90 27.87 -17.58
CA ARG A 177 -14.17 28.57 -17.71
C ARG A 177 -14.53 29.46 -16.49
N THR A 178 -13.96 29.19 -15.31
CA THR A 178 -14.11 30.05 -14.12
C THR A 178 -13.16 31.25 -14.12
N GLY A 179 -12.26 31.35 -15.11
CA GLY A 179 -11.24 32.40 -15.19
C GLY A 179 -9.91 32.03 -14.53
N ALA A 180 -9.80 30.84 -13.96
CA ALA A 180 -8.51 30.31 -13.48
C ALA A 180 -7.73 29.72 -14.67
N ARG A 181 -6.39 29.77 -14.58
CA ARG A 181 -5.52 29.09 -15.55
C ARG A 181 -4.93 27.84 -14.93
N VAL A 182 -5.13 26.69 -15.57
CA VAL A 182 -4.52 25.44 -15.11
C VAL A 182 -3.02 25.44 -15.46
N GLN A 183 -2.17 25.47 -14.46
CA GLN A 183 -0.72 25.41 -14.62
C GLN A 183 -0.22 23.97 -14.75
N ARG A 184 -0.78 23.06 -13.94
CA ARG A 184 -0.36 21.66 -13.88
C ARG A 184 -1.46 20.76 -13.34
N VAL A 185 -1.53 19.55 -13.88
CA VAL A 185 -2.32 18.44 -13.35
C VAL A 185 -1.33 17.36 -12.91
N GLU A 186 -1.36 16.96 -11.65
CA GLU A 186 -0.41 16.05 -11.05
C GLU A 186 -1.11 14.80 -10.55
N ASN A 187 -0.47 13.65 -10.74
CA ASN A 187 -0.85 12.43 -10.04
C ASN A 187 -0.56 12.59 -8.56
N MET A 188 -1.36 11.97 -7.75
CA MET A 188 -1.14 11.90 -6.30
C MET A 188 -0.55 10.54 -5.93
N THR A 189 0.37 10.54 -4.97
CA THR A 189 0.84 9.31 -4.34
C THR A 189 -0.23 8.71 -3.44
N LEU A 190 -0.15 7.41 -3.16
CA LEU A 190 -1.11 6.75 -2.27
C LEU A 190 -1.13 7.38 -0.86
N GLU A 191 0.01 7.88 -0.37
CA GLU A 191 0.09 8.61 0.90
C GLU A 191 -0.71 9.92 0.87
N GLU A 192 -0.54 10.72 -0.18
CA GLU A 192 -1.30 11.97 -0.36
C GLU A 192 -2.79 11.73 -0.49
N ILE A 193 -3.17 10.66 -1.21
CA ILE A 193 -4.56 10.24 -1.35
C ILE A 193 -5.13 9.82 0.00
N PHE A 194 -4.38 9.03 0.78
CA PHE A 194 -4.82 8.59 2.10
C PHE A 194 -5.10 9.79 3.03
N VAL A 195 -4.17 10.74 3.08
CA VAL A 195 -4.34 11.95 3.91
C VAL A 195 -5.58 12.73 3.47
N ALA A 196 -5.72 13.03 2.17
CA ALA A 196 -6.85 13.80 1.65
C ALA A 196 -8.19 13.10 1.89
N ASN A 197 -8.24 11.77 1.73
CA ASN A 197 -9.45 10.98 1.93
C ASN A 197 -9.87 10.93 3.41
N VAL A 198 -8.92 10.77 4.33
CA VAL A 198 -9.17 10.79 5.78
C VAL A 198 -9.67 12.16 6.24
N GLU A 199 -9.05 13.24 5.77
CA GLU A 199 -9.47 14.60 6.10
C GLU A 199 -10.90 14.87 5.62
N HIS A 200 -11.20 14.57 4.37
CA HIS A 200 -12.53 14.72 3.79
C HIS A 200 -13.60 13.89 4.52
N SER A 201 -13.32 12.63 4.80
CA SER A 201 -14.23 11.74 5.54
C SER A 201 -14.52 12.26 6.96
N ARG A 202 -13.54 12.89 7.61
CA ARG A 202 -13.73 13.47 8.95
C ARG A 202 -14.55 14.76 8.93
N GLU A 203 -14.44 15.55 7.87
CA GLU A 203 -15.25 16.75 7.68
C GLU A 203 -16.72 16.39 7.45
N GLU A 204 -16.99 15.38 6.62
CA GLU A 204 -18.38 14.89 6.38
C GLU A 204 -19.05 14.35 7.64
N VAL A 205 -18.32 13.72 8.55
CA VAL A 205 -18.87 13.21 9.81
C VAL A 205 -19.17 14.33 10.81
N ASN A 206 -18.50 15.49 10.69
CA ASN A 206 -18.65 16.63 11.59
C ASN A 206 -19.65 17.70 11.07
N ALA A 207 -20.12 17.58 9.84
CA ALA A 207 -21.08 18.48 9.18
C ALA A 207 -22.52 17.97 9.35
#